data_23e73e1550045877ef69d70991a1b80f
#
_entry.id   23e73e1550045877ef69d70991a1b80f
#
_cell.length_a   1.000
_cell.length_b   1.000
_cell.length_c   1.000
_cell.angle_alpha   90.00
_cell.angle_beta   90.00
_cell.angle_gamma   90.00
#
_symmetry.space_group_name_H-M   'P 1'
#
loop_
_entity.id
_entity.type
_entity.pdbx_description
1 polymer ?
#
loop_
_entity_poly.entity_id
_entity_poly.type
_entity_poly.pdbx_seq_one_letter_code
_entity_poly.pdbx_strand_id
1 'polypeptide(L)'
;MEHSKNITNKQPDSQETLPNVLQIAHGKIIPDYSSAYSLRCHSLLNKLNKRIISTAGAIFKDETAAYSEQYRSILLTTWSYIKGNRSLEIYISRGTCLRKIYLERLKDLVVSSDIIIFEGPWQYPLVKDLLSKKLIVYDAHNVEYFLRKGNEYAEDCKKIEGDLLLRSDIVFSFTKKDIEKFNEVYGINKEKIYFVPHDINLSTIKWGGQNSKNIVFIGSIYSANNEALTHIVEIAHQHPQFTFEIIGSARPTKGTRLKNMIYNGVVNDLKKDEIMSRCFLALNPVTEGSGRNLKMIDYLAHGLPILSTPIGVRGFEDYNIKDAIIESDIDRFGEIIEKLSEDREKVKEMSDSSRILYEQISKAENTIDSDEIIMRAYNNFKNLQS
;
A
#
# COMPACT_ATOMS: atom_id res chain seq x y z
N MET A 1 -54.30 -13.82 48.52
CA MET A 1 -53.89 -12.45 48.10
C MET A 1 -52.65 -12.60 47.28
N GLU A 2 -52.82 -12.75 45.97
CA GLU A 2 -51.76 -12.93 44.99
C GLU A 2 -51.30 -11.55 44.50
N HIS A 3 -50.01 -11.30 44.63
CA HIS A 3 -49.36 -10.17 44.02
C HIS A 3 -48.71 -10.61 42.69
N SER A 4 -49.45 -10.38 41.58
CA SER A 4 -48.90 -10.45 40.24
C SER A 4 -47.93 -9.31 39.97
N LYS A 5 -46.66 -9.62 39.84
CA LYS A 5 -45.65 -8.68 39.31
C LYS A 5 -45.77 -8.62 37.80
N ASN A 6 -46.14 -7.45 37.29
CA ASN A 6 -46.05 -7.09 35.88
C ASN A 6 -44.58 -7.02 35.48
N ILE A 7 -44.12 -8.01 34.71
CA ILE A 7 -42.85 -7.95 34.01
C ILE A 7 -43.12 -7.21 32.68
N THR A 8 -42.75 -5.95 32.63
CA THR A 8 -42.71 -5.20 31.38
C THR A 8 -41.55 -5.74 30.52
N ASN A 9 -41.94 -6.49 29.47
CA ASN A 9 -41.05 -6.84 28.39
C ASN A 9 -40.53 -5.54 27.72
N LYS A 10 -39.32 -5.11 28.02
CA LYS A 10 -38.55 -4.21 27.15
C LYS A 10 -38.27 -4.99 25.87
N GLN A 11 -38.86 -4.57 24.75
CA GLN A 11 -38.38 -4.95 23.43
C GLN A 11 -36.90 -4.63 23.32
N PRO A 12 -36.06 -5.51 22.72
CA PRO A 12 -34.68 -5.17 22.46
C PRO A 12 -34.60 -4.02 21.51
N ASP A 13 -33.75 -3.06 21.86
CA ASP A 13 -33.41 -1.86 21.07
C ASP A 13 -33.18 -2.22 19.60
N SER A 14 -33.69 -1.34 18.74
CA SER A 14 -33.50 -1.36 17.29
C SER A 14 -32.09 -1.80 16.92
N GLN A 15 -31.96 -2.89 16.17
CA GLN A 15 -30.68 -3.24 15.53
C GLN A 15 -30.24 -2.03 14.71
N GLU A 16 -29.22 -1.33 15.19
CA GLU A 16 -28.55 -0.30 14.39
C GLU A 16 -28.06 -0.97 13.11
N THR A 17 -28.68 -0.60 12.00
CA THR A 17 -28.23 -1.07 10.69
C THR A 17 -26.86 -0.50 10.42
N LEU A 18 -25.88 -1.37 10.17
CA LEU A 18 -24.52 -0.95 9.79
C LEU A 18 -24.58 -0.05 8.54
N PRO A 19 -23.76 1.00 8.49
CA PRO A 19 -23.72 1.90 7.34
C PRO A 19 -23.25 1.18 6.07
N ASN A 20 -23.78 1.60 4.92
CA ASN A 20 -23.29 1.19 3.63
C ASN A 20 -22.01 1.95 3.29
N VAL A 21 -20.94 1.23 3.08
CA VAL A 21 -19.61 1.79 2.79
C VAL A 21 -19.27 1.57 1.32
N LEU A 22 -18.93 2.64 0.61
CA LEU A 22 -18.35 2.58 -0.72
C LEU A 22 -16.87 2.99 -0.68
N GLN A 23 -16.01 2.11 -1.15
CA GLN A 23 -14.60 2.35 -1.36
C GLN A 23 -14.35 2.56 -2.86
N ILE A 24 -13.80 3.72 -3.22
CA ILE A 24 -13.55 4.13 -4.60
C ILE A 24 -12.06 4.03 -4.89
N ALA A 25 -11.70 3.08 -5.74
CA ALA A 25 -10.33 2.74 -6.06
C ALA A 25 -9.98 3.00 -7.54
N HIS A 26 -8.71 3.03 -7.85
CA HIS A 26 -8.19 3.07 -9.22
C HIS A 26 -7.18 1.92 -9.43
N GLY A 27 -6.98 1.49 -10.67
CA GLY A 27 -6.10 0.37 -10.95
C GLY A 27 -6.72 -1.00 -10.68
N LYS A 28 -5.89 -2.04 -10.70
CA LYS A 28 -6.32 -3.44 -10.57
C LYS A 28 -6.59 -3.78 -9.10
N ILE A 29 -7.81 -4.24 -8.84
CA ILE A 29 -8.24 -4.75 -7.53
C ILE A 29 -8.73 -6.20 -7.58
N ILE A 30 -9.05 -6.75 -8.76
CA ILE A 30 -9.52 -8.11 -8.99
C ILE A 30 -8.66 -8.80 -10.07
N PRO A 31 -8.32 -10.06 -9.94
CA PRO A 31 -8.32 -10.82 -8.72
C PRO A 31 -7.14 -10.38 -7.87
N ASP A 32 -7.38 -10.18 -6.59
CA ASP A 32 -6.42 -10.31 -5.55
C ASP A 32 -5.34 -9.25 -5.29
N TYR A 33 -4.76 -9.46 -4.27
CA TYR A 33 -3.62 -9.10 -3.44
C TYR A 33 -2.26 -9.05 -4.17
N SER A 34 -2.23 -8.87 -5.49
CA SER A 34 -0.99 -8.88 -6.29
C SER A 34 -0.14 -7.61 -6.15
N SER A 35 -0.68 -6.58 -5.52
CA SER A 35 0.03 -5.33 -5.24
C SER A 35 -0.30 -4.82 -3.84
N ALA A 36 0.61 -4.03 -3.27
CA ALA A 36 0.39 -3.34 -2.00
C ALA A 36 -0.90 -2.52 -1.99
N TYR A 37 -1.21 -1.88 -3.10
CA TYR A 37 -2.44 -1.11 -3.30
C TYR A 37 -3.69 -1.99 -3.23
N SER A 38 -3.73 -3.09 -3.98
CA SER A 38 -4.86 -4.03 -3.97
C SER A 38 -5.03 -4.67 -2.60
N LEU A 39 -3.95 -5.07 -1.94
CA LEU A 39 -3.97 -5.60 -0.59
C LEU A 39 -4.62 -4.61 0.38
N ARG A 40 -4.23 -3.34 0.34
CA ARG A 40 -4.81 -2.29 1.19
C ARG A 40 -6.30 -2.11 0.95
N CYS A 41 -6.73 -2.00 -0.32
CA CYS A 41 -8.14 -1.86 -0.66
C CYS A 41 -9.00 -3.01 -0.10
N HIS A 42 -8.47 -4.22 -0.03
CA HIS A 42 -9.19 -5.37 0.50
C HIS A 42 -9.10 -5.51 2.02
N SER A 43 -7.96 -5.19 2.64
CA SER A 43 -7.74 -5.32 4.08
C SER A 43 -8.38 -4.21 4.92
N LEU A 44 -8.59 -3.02 4.33
CA LEU A 44 -9.26 -1.93 5.02
C LEU A 44 -10.73 -2.28 5.28
N LEU A 45 -11.22 -2.06 6.51
CA LEU A 45 -12.61 -2.26 6.91
C LEU A 45 -13.13 -3.70 6.71
N ASN A 46 -12.61 -4.60 7.49
CA ASN A 46 -13.02 -6.00 7.42
C ASN A 46 -14.34 -6.30 8.13
N LYS A 47 -14.80 -5.41 9.04
CA LYS A 47 -15.98 -5.59 9.87
C LYS A 47 -17.23 -4.88 9.34
N LEU A 48 -17.07 -4.01 8.33
CA LEU A 48 -18.17 -3.22 7.77
C LEU A 48 -18.67 -3.79 6.44
N ASN A 49 -19.94 -3.51 6.13
CA ASN A 49 -20.54 -3.89 4.85
C ASN A 49 -20.04 -2.97 3.74
N LYS A 50 -18.92 -3.33 3.10
CA LYS A 50 -18.28 -2.51 2.08
C LYS A 50 -18.51 -3.01 0.67
N ARG A 51 -18.51 -2.08 -0.28
CA ARG A 51 -18.35 -2.33 -1.72
C ARG A 51 -17.13 -1.58 -2.24
N ILE A 52 -16.41 -2.17 -3.16
CA ILE A 52 -15.27 -1.53 -3.84
C ILE A 52 -15.61 -1.38 -5.31
N ILE A 53 -15.44 -0.17 -5.85
CA ILE A 53 -15.52 0.09 -7.28
C ILE A 53 -14.19 0.64 -7.79
N SER A 54 -13.69 0.11 -8.91
CA SER A 54 -12.43 0.54 -9.50
C SER A 54 -12.53 0.73 -10.99
N THR A 55 -11.65 1.59 -11.53
CA THR A 55 -11.36 1.67 -12.96
C THR A 55 -9.90 1.37 -13.23
N ALA A 56 -9.62 0.55 -14.23
CA ALA A 56 -8.30 0.07 -14.56
C ALA A 56 -8.00 0.25 -16.07
N GLY A 57 -6.72 0.19 -16.44
CA GLY A 57 -6.26 0.32 -17.82
C GLY A 57 -6.68 -0.85 -18.73
N ALA A 58 -6.33 -0.76 -20.01
CA ALA A 58 -6.76 -1.68 -21.08
C ALA A 58 -6.32 -3.14 -20.91
N ILE A 59 -5.25 -3.39 -20.18
CA ILE A 59 -4.73 -4.75 -19.93
C ILE A 59 -5.60 -5.57 -18.98
N PHE A 60 -6.54 -4.94 -18.28
CA PHE A 60 -7.44 -5.58 -17.32
C PHE A 60 -8.80 -5.82 -17.97
N LYS A 61 -9.58 -6.73 -17.41
CA LYS A 61 -10.94 -7.04 -17.85
C LYS A 61 -11.96 -6.37 -16.92
N ASP A 62 -13.20 -6.22 -17.41
CA ASP A 62 -14.32 -5.97 -16.52
C ASP A 62 -14.54 -7.23 -15.68
N GLU A 63 -14.55 -7.09 -14.37
CA GLU A 63 -14.70 -8.20 -13.43
C GLU A 63 -15.56 -7.76 -12.25
N THR A 64 -16.36 -8.71 -11.73
CA THR A 64 -17.14 -8.54 -10.51
C THR A 64 -16.88 -9.73 -9.62
N ALA A 65 -16.51 -9.48 -8.37
CA ALA A 65 -16.37 -10.47 -7.31
C ALA A 65 -17.21 -10.02 -6.13
N ALA A 66 -17.56 -10.91 -5.22
CA ALA A 66 -18.47 -10.74 -4.07
C ALA A 66 -18.91 -9.29 -3.73
N TYR A 67 -17.94 -8.43 -3.39
CA TYR A 67 -18.17 -7.02 -3.01
C TYR A 67 -17.35 -6.01 -3.85
N SER A 68 -16.65 -6.48 -4.90
CA SER A 68 -15.75 -5.65 -5.71
C SER A 68 -16.16 -5.64 -7.17
N GLU A 69 -16.18 -4.46 -7.78
CA GLU A 69 -16.46 -4.25 -9.20
C GLU A 69 -15.28 -3.52 -9.86
N GLN A 70 -14.74 -4.07 -10.94
CA GLN A 70 -13.63 -3.48 -11.70
C GLN A 70 -14.03 -3.26 -13.15
N TYR A 71 -13.78 -2.05 -13.65
CA TYR A 71 -14.13 -1.63 -15.00
C TYR A 71 -12.89 -1.27 -15.80
N ARG A 72 -12.77 -1.87 -16.99
CA ARG A 72 -11.69 -1.56 -17.93
C ARG A 72 -11.94 -0.28 -18.69
N SER A 73 -10.91 0.56 -18.84
CA SER A 73 -10.94 1.72 -19.72
C SER A 73 -9.79 1.70 -20.73
N ILE A 74 -10.11 1.32 -21.98
CA ILE A 74 -9.14 1.26 -23.09
C ILE A 74 -8.63 2.66 -23.43
N LEU A 75 -9.53 3.64 -23.48
CA LEU A 75 -9.18 5.03 -23.82
C LEU A 75 -8.19 5.65 -22.83
N LEU A 76 -8.29 5.28 -21.54
CA LEU A 76 -7.39 5.75 -20.53
C LEU A 76 -5.93 5.36 -20.83
N THR A 77 -5.69 4.09 -21.18
CA THR A 77 -4.35 3.59 -21.52
C THR A 77 -3.85 4.16 -22.86
N THR A 78 -4.70 4.23 -23.86
CA THR A 78 -4.34 4.76 -25.18
C THR A 78 -3.94 6.22 -25.09
N TRP A 79 -4.71 7.01 -24.34
CA TRP A 79 -4.45 8.44 -24.16
C TRP A 79 -3.16 8.70 -23.38
N SER A 80 -2.92 7.94 -22.30
CA SER A 80 -1.69 8.00 -21.54
C SER A 80 -0.46 7.69 -22.41
N TYR A 81 -0.57 6.69 -23.28
CA TYR A 81 0.50 6.30 -24.19
C TYR A 81 0.79 7.41 -25.23
N ILE A 82 -0.26 7.95 -25.87
CA ILE A 82 -0.12 9.02 -26.90
C ILE A 82 0.52 10.29 -26.30
N LYS A 83 0.15 10.64 -25.09
CA LYS A 83 0.66 11.83 -24.42
C LYS A 83 2.04 11.66 -23.78
N GLY A 84 2.60 10.43 -23.85
CA GLY A 84 3.88 10.13 -23.18
C GLY A 84 3.84 10.35 -21.68
N ASN A 85 2.66 10.28 -21.10
CA ASN A 85 2.38 10.78 -19.76
C ASN A 85 2.42 9.65 -18.74
N ARG A 86 3.12 9.87 -17.64
CA ARG A 86 3.23 8.96 -16.51
C ARG A 86 2.06 9.09 -15.50
N SER A 87 1.20 10.11 -15.64
CA SER A 87 0.10 10.40 -14.69
C SER A 87 -1.26 10.00 -15.27
N LEU A 88 -1.44 8.69 -15.46
CA LEU A 88 -2.72 8.10 -15.92
C LEU A 88 -3.91 8.57 -15.07
N GLU A 89 -3.69 8.75 -13.79
CA GLU A 89 -4.68 9.09 -12.78
C GLU A 89 -5.32 10.47 -13.00
N ILE A 90 -4.56 11.43 -13.53
CA ILE A 90 -5.11 12.76 -13.88
C ILE A 90 -6.23 12.66 -14.92
N TYR A 91 -6.14 11.71 -15.86
CA TYR A 91 -7.22 11.50 -16.83
C TYR A 91 -8.45 10.84 -16.20
N ILE A 92 -8.27 10.07 -15.15
CA ILE A 92 -9.40 9.58 -14.34
C ILE A 92 -10.17 10.76 -13.77
N SER A 93 -9.49 11.74 -13.17
CA SER A 93 -10.14 12.90 -12.55
C SER A 93 -10.94 13.78 -13.54
N ARG A 94 -10.54 13.78 -14.80
CA ARG A 94 -11.25 14.50 -15.88
C ARG A 94 -12.46 13.74 -16.41
N GLY A 95 -12.59 12.43 -16.16
CA GLY A 95 -13.70 11.59 -16.60
C GLY A 95 -13.79 11.31 -18.11
N THR A 96 -13.05 12.06 -18.94
CA THR A 96 -13.16 12.03 -20.41
C THR A 96 -12.73 10.72 -21.05
N CYS A 97 -11.87 9.96 -20.38
CA CYS A 97 -11.38 8.67 -20.84
C CYS A 97 -12.11 7.49 -20.19
N LEU A 98 -13.13 7.73 -19.39
CA LEU A 98 -13.83 6.70 -18.64
C LEU A 98 -15.08 6.24 -19.39
N ARG A 99 -15.44 4.98 -19.20
CA ARG A 99 -16.66 4.41 -19.81
C ARG A 99 -17.92 4.94 -19.10
N LYS A 100 -18.96 5.24 -19.88
CA LYS A 100 -20.23 5.73 -19.37
C LYS A 100 -20.83 4.78 -18.32
N ILE A 101 -20.79 3.48 -18.56
CA ILE A 101 -21.28 2.45 -17.63
C ILE A 101 -20.58 2.51 -16.26
N TYR A 102 -19.27 2.78 -16.24
CA TYR A 102 -18.53 2.97 -15.00
C TYR A 102 -19.00 4.24 -14.26
N LEU A 103 -19.12 5.35 -14.99
CA LEU A 103 -19.52 6.64 -14.39
C LEU A 103 -20.94 6.60 -13.82
N GLU A 104 -21.87 5.96 -14.51
CA GLU A 104 -23.25 5.76 -14.02
C GLU A 104 -23.24 4.89 -12.77
N ARG A 105 -22.55 3.74 -12.82
CA ARG A 105 -22.46 2.83 -11.68
C ARG A 105 -21.80 3.47 -10.46
N LEU A 106 -20.72 4.24 -10.68
CA LEU A 106 -20.05 4.99 -9.61
C LEU A 106 -21.02 5.95 -8.92
N LYS A 107 -21.79 6.71 -9.69
CA LYS A 107 -22.79 7.66 -9.13
C LYS A 107 -23.89 6.96 -8.36
N ASP A 108 -24.42 5.85 -8.88
CA ASP A 108 -25.47 5.05 -8.21
C ASP A 108 -24.97 4.53 -6.86
N LEU A 109 -23.75 4.01 -6.82
CA LEU A 109 -23.15 3.52 -5.59
C LEU A 109 -22.86 4.64 -4.59
N VAL A 110 -22.39 5.80 -5.05
CA VAL A 110 -22.20 6.97 -4.20
C VAL A 110 -23.54 7.42 -3.58
N VAL A 111 -24.61 7.48 -4.38
CA VAL A 111 -25.93 7.89 -3.87
C VAL A 111 -26.43 6.94 -2.78
N SER A 112 -26.27 5.64 -2.96
CA SER A 112 -26.78 4.59 -2.06
C SER A 112 -25.91 4.33 -0.83
N SER A 113 -24.74 4.99 -0.69
CA SER A 113 -23.82 4.77 0.42
C SER A 113 -23.87 5.89 1.45
N ASP A 114 -23.59 5.55 2.70
CA ASP A 114 -23.52 6.48 3.85
C ASP A 114 -22.10 7.02 4.05
N ILE A 115 -21.11 6.17 3.81
CA ILE A 115 -19.69 6.45 3.97
C ILE A 115 -18.99 6.24 2.63
N ILE A 116 -18.18 7.22 2.23
CA ILE A 116 -17.39 7.15 1.00
C ILE A 116 -15.90 7.21 1.34
N ILE A 117 -15.16 6.21 0.91
CA ILE A 117 -13.70 6.12 1.07
C ILE A 117 -13.05 6.30 -0.29
N PHE A 118 -12.14 7.25 -0.40
CA PHE A 118 -11.33 7.47 -1.58
C PHE A 118 -9.94 6.87 -1.38
N GLU A 119 -9.56 5.90 -2.22
CA GLU A 119 -8.22 5.28 -2.27
C GLU A 119 -7.20 6.09 -3.08
N GLY A 120 -7.48 7.32 -3.28
CA GLY A 120 -6.74 8.31 -4.02
C GLY A 120 -7.66 9.45 -4.43
N PRO A 121 -7.14 10.62 -4.79
CA PRO A 121 -7.98 11.79 -5.04
C PRO A 121 -8.68 11.80 -6.41
N TRP A 122 -8.39 10.82 -7.25
CA TRP A 122 -8.66 10.88 -8.69
C TRP A 122 -10.13 10.86 -9.08
N GLN A 123 -10.96 10.10 -8.38
CA GLN A 123 -12.40 10.03 -8.68
C GLN A 123 -13.22 11.08 -7.93
N TYR A 124 -12.64 11.78 -6.96
CA TYR A 124 -13.33 12.80 -6.20
C TYR A 124 -14.00 13.87 -7.08
N PRO A 125 -13.35 14.46 -8.10
CA PRO A 125 -13.98 15.47 -8.95
C PRO A 125 -15.22 14.98 -9.70
N LEU A 126 -15.33 13.66 -9.94
CA LEU A 126 -16.45 13.06 -10.69
C LEU A 126 -17.75 12.96 -9.89
N VAL A 127 -17.64 12.99 -8.56
CA VAL A 127 -18.75 12.71 -7.65
C VAL A 127 -18.90 13.74 -6.53
N LYS A 128 -18.06 14.77 -6.46
CA LYS A 128 -18.03 15.74 -5.36
C LYS A 128 -19.39 16.38 -5.06
N ASP A 129 -20.22 16.59 -6.09
CA ASP A 129 -21.55 17.21 -5.94
C ASP A 129 -22.59 16.23 -5.35
N LEU A 130 -22.26 14.94 -5.23
CA LEU A 130 -23.12 13.89 -4.64
C LEU A 130 -22.77 13.57 -3.19
N LEU A 131 -21.77 14.23 -2.61
CA LEU A 131 -21.22 13.90 -1.29
C LEU A 131 -21.92 14.61 -0.12
N SER A 132 -23.03 15.30 -0.37
CA SER A 132 -23.82 15.90 0.71
C SER A 132 -24.35 14.82 1.66
N LYS A 133 -24.29 15.10 2.98
CA LYS A 133 -24.76 14.21 4.05
C LYS A 133 -24.07 12.83 4.09
N LYS A 134 -22.82 12.75 3.63
CA LYS A 134 -22.00 11.53 3.66
C LYS A 134 -20.74 11.77 4.45
N LEU A 135 -20.31 10.77 5.23
CA LEU A 135 -18.99 10.77 5.85
C LEU A 135 -17.94 10.48 4.77
N ILE A 136 -16.94 11.33 4.66
CA ILE A 136 -15.89 11.22 3.66
C ILE A 136 -14.56 10.86 4.32
N VAL A 137 -13.99 9.76 3.85
CA VAL A 137 -12.68 9.27 4.27
C VAL A 137 -11.72 9.31 3.07
N TYR A 138 -10.54 9.84 3.28
CA TYR A 138 -9.45 9.75 2.31
C TYR A 138 -8.38 8.77 2.84
N ASP A 139 -8.25 7.61 2.21
CA ASP A 139 -7.15 6.67 2.47
C ASP A 139 -5.97 7.05 1.58
N ALA A 140 -5.05 7.84 2.15
CA ALA A 140 -3.95 8.43 1.41
C ALA A 140 -2.76 7.48 1.38
N HIS A 141 -2.56 6.81 0.25
CA HIS A 141 -1.41 5.91 0.03
C HIS A 141 -0.07 6.66 -0.02
N ASN A 142 -0.10 7.91 -0.43
CA ASN A 142 1.04 8.81 -0.55
C ASN A 142 0.56 10.26 -0.41
N VAL A 143 1.50 11.19 -0.30
CA VAL A 143 1.23 12.57 -0.64
C VAL A 143 1.43 12.72 -2.16
N GLU A 144 0.33 12.68 -2.90
CA GLU A 144 0.33 12.53 -4.36
C GLU A 144 1.06 13.68 -5.08
N TYR A 145 1.00 14.89 -4.55
CA TYR A 145 1.75 16.03 -5.05
C TYR A 145 3.26 15.77 -5.05
N PHE A 146 3.81 15.18 -3.98
CA PHE A 146 5.25 14.92 -3.91
C PHE A 146 5.71 13.88 -4.93
N LEU A 147 4.89 12.87 -5.22
CA LEU A 147 5.19 11.88 -6.27
C LEU A 147 5.26 12.49 -7.67
N ARG A 148 4.61 13.63 -7.86
CA ARG A 148 4.49 14.28 -9.17
C ARG A 148 5.23 15.62 -9.24
N LYS A 149 5.96 15.98 -8.19
CA LYS A 149 6.76 17.21 -8.17
C LYS A 149 7.75 17.21 -9.34
N GLY A 150 7.69 18.25 -10.16
CA GLY A 150 8.48 18.34 -11.40
C GLY A 150 7.80 17.76 -12.65
N ASN A 151 6.61 17.16 -12.51
CA ASN A 151 5.76 16.76 -13.64
C ASN A 151 4.83 17.91 -14.04
N GLU A 152 4.44 17.98 -15.31
CA GLU A 152 3.51 19.00 -15.85
C GLU A 152 2.13 19.03 -15.14
N TYR A 153 1.74 17.93 -14.48
CA TYR A 153 0.45 17.79 -13.76
C TYR A 153 0.58 17.95 -12.24
N ALA A 154 1.72 18.38 -11.74
CA ALA A 154 1.93 18.49 -10.29
C ALA A 154 0.92 19.44 -9.63
N GLU A 155 0.64 20.59 -10.24
CA GLU A 155 -0.30 21.58 -9.72
C GLU A 155 -1.76 21.10 -9.82
N ASP A 156 -2.14 20.42 -10.92
CA ASP A 156 -3.45 19.78 -11.02
C ASP A 156 -3.64 18.74 -9.90
N CYS A 157 -2.63 17.92 -9.67
CA CYS A 157 -2.62 16.93 -8.61
C CYS A 157 -2.76 17.59 -7.23
N LYS A 158 -1.96 18.63 -6.95
CA LYS A 158 -2.02 19.38 -5.70
C LYS A 158 -3.42 19.93 -5.44
N LYS A 159 -4.06 20.48 -6.46
CA LYS A 159 -5.41 21.02 -6.34
C LYS A 159 -6.44 19.92 -6.03
N ILE A 160 -6.43 18.82 -6.80
CA ILE A 160 -7.39 17.72 -6.62
C ILE A 160 -7.24 17.08 -5.24
N GLU A 161 -6.01 16.80 -4.83
CA GLU A 161 -5.72 16.23 -3.51
C GLU A 161 -6.09 17.20 -2.38
N GLY A 162 -5.78 18.48 -2.53
CA GLY A 162 -6.14 19.53 -1.57
C GLY A 162 -7.66 19.68 -1.41
N ASP A 163 -8.41 19.67 -2.52
CA ASP A 163 -9.88 19.75 -2.50
C ASP A 163 -10.48 18.54 -1.76
N LEU A 164 -9.96 17.31 -2.00
CA LEU A 164 -10.40 16.12 -1.27
C LEU A 164 -10.03 16.19 0.21
N LEU A 165 -8.80 16.59 0.53
CA LEU A 165 -8.35 16.74 1.92
C LEU A 165 -9.22 17.72 2.71
N LEU A 166 -9.60 18.86 2.11
CA LEU A 166 -10.47 19.84 2.74
C LEU A 166 -11.88 19.26 3.01
N ARG A 167 -12.40 18.45 2.06
CA ARG A 167 -13.73 17.86 2.16
C ARG A 167 -13.79 16.65 3.10
N SER A 168 -12.65 15.96 3.28
CA SER A 168 -12.60 14.73 4.09
C SER A 168 -12.84 15.02 5.56
N ASP A 169 -13.66 14.18 6.20
CA ASP A 169 -13.90 14.16 7.63
C ASP A 169 -12.77 13.42 8.36
N ILE A 170 -12.22 12.39 7.70
CA ILE A 170 -11.08 11.56 8.16
C ILE A 170 -10.08 11.42 7.03
N VAL A 171 -8.80 11.42 7.39
CA VAL A 171 -7.70 11.07 6.48
C VAL A 171 -6.89 9.94 7.12
N PHE A 172 -6.65 8.86 6.39
CA PHE A 172 -5.70 7.82 6.78
C PHE A 172 -4.37 8.04 6.08
N SER A 173 -3.29 7.80 6.78
CA SER A 173 -1.92 7.89 6.26
C SER A 173 -1.08 6.70 6.72
N PHE A 174 -0.19 6.20 5.86
CA PHE A 174 0.65 5.03 6.15
C PHE A 174 1.94 5.36 6.89
N THR A 175 2.33 6.64 6.94
CA THR A 175 3.52 7.09 7.62
C THR A 175 3.26 8.38 8.39
N LYS A 176 3.88 8.53 9.55
CA LYS A 176 3.84 9.79 10.31
C LYS A 176 4.48 10.94 9.54
N LYS A 177 5.49 10.64 8.74
CA LYS A 177 6.17 11.62 7.88
C LYS A 177 5.23 12.20 6.81
N ASP A 178 4.32 11.39 6.26
CA ASP A 178 3.33 11.91 5.31
C ASP A 178 2.27 12.77 6.00
N ILE A 179 1.94 12.50 7.27
CA ILE A 179 1.08 13.39 8.09
C ILE A 179 1.70 14.80 8.20
N GLU A 180 3.01 14.87 8.43
CA GLU A 180 3.72 16.14 8.47
C GLU A 180 3.69 16.86 7.14
N LYS A 181 3.92 16.13 6.04
CA LYS A 181 3.86 16.68 4.68
C LYS A 181 2.46 17.18 4.28
N PHE A 182 1.40 16.48 4.67
CA PHE A 182 0.03 16.97 4.46
C PHE A 182 -0.22 18.30 5.16
N ASN A 183 0.27 18.44 6.38
CA ASN A 183 0.19 19.72 7.09
C ASN A 183 1.03 20.82 6.42
N GLU A 184 2.26 20.51 6.02
CA GLU A 184 3.18 21.46 5.36
C GLU A 184 2.61 21.97 4.02
N VAL A 185 2.13 21.08 3.17
CA VAL A 185 1.70 21.41 1.79
C VAL A 185 0.30 22.00 1.75
N TYR A 186 -0.62 21.51 2.59
CA TYR A 186 -2.05 21.80 2.50
C TYR A 186 -2.61 22.52 3.73
N GLY A 187 -1.82 22.70 4.79
CA GLY A 187 -2.28 23.34 6.02
C GLY A 187 -3.40 22.56 6.75
N ILE A 188 -3.48 21.25 6.54
CA ILE A 188 -4.55 20.41 7.09
C ILE A 188 -4.32 20.18 8.58
N ASN A 189 -5.39 20.29 9.40
CA ASN A 189 -5.35 19.96 10.80
C ASN A 189 -4.97 18.49 11.00
N LYS A 190 -3.88 18.25 11.74
CA LYS A 190 -3.37 16.90 12.03
C LYS A 190 -4.35 16.03 12.82
N GLU A 191 -5.29 16.62 13.56
CA GLU A 191 -6.27 15.89 14.36
C GLU A 191 -7.24 15.02 13.53
N LYS A 192 -7.43 15.35 12.25
CA LYS A 192 -8.23 14.52 11.35
C LYS A 192 -7.43 13.49 10.56
N ILE A 193 -6.09 13.47 10.73
CA ILE A 193 -5.21 12.55 10.03
C ILE A 193 -4.79 11.44 11.01
N TYR A 194 -5.18 10.23 10.71
CA TYR A 194 -4.86 9.04 11.52
C TYR A 194 -3.76 8.25 10.83
N PHE A 195 -2.76 7.85 11.61
CA PHE A 195 -1.81 6.83 11.16
C PHE A 195 -2.54 5.48 11.15
N VAL A 196 -2.75 4.91 9.97
CA VAL A 196 -3.38 3.60 9.78
C VAL A 196 -2.49 2.79 8.84
N PRO A 197 -1.58 1.99 9.36
CA PRO A 197 -0.65 1.19 8.57
C PRO A 197 -1.37 0.08 7.82
N HIS A 198 -0.63 -0.66 7.00
CA HIS A 198 -1.14 -1.90 6.41
C HIS A 198 -1.31 -2.96 7.48
N ASP A 199 -2.34 -3.79 7.33
CA ASP A 199 -2.51 -4.98 8.17
C ASP A 199 -1.31 -5.93 7.98
N ILE A 200 -0.67 -6.29 9.10
CA ILE A 200 0.54 -7.10 9.13
C ILE A 200 0.21 -8.44 9.76
N ASN A 201 -0.19 -9.39 8.91
CA ASN A 201 -0.49 -10.78 9.31
C ASN A 201 0.29 -11.78 8.44
N LEU A 202 1.62 -11.63 8.41
CA LEU A 202 2.46 -12.59 7.70
C LEU A 202 2.84 -13.75 8.61
N SER A 203 2.79 -14.97 8.06
CA SER A 203 3.32 -16.15 8.73
C SER A 203 4.83 -16.02 8.89
N THR A 204 5.32 -16.24 10.10
CA THR A 204 6.76 -16.30 10.34
C THR A 204 7.29 -17.69 9.97
N ILE A 205 8.27 -17.73 9.06
CA ILE A 205 8.89 -18.98 8.60
C ILE A 205 10.27 -19.13 9.20
N LYS A 206 10.67 -20.37 9.44
CA LYS A 206 12.02 -20.65 9.94
C LYS A 206 13.05 -20.31 8.86
N TRP A 207 13.84 -19.28 9.12
CA TRP A 207 14.95 -18.91 8.27
C TRP A 207 16.09 -19.93 8.37
N GLY A 208 16.71 -20.24 7.23
CA GLY A 208 17.82 -21.19 7.09
C GLY A 208 18.97 -20.69 6.22
N GLY A 209 18.99 -19.38 5.92
CA GLY A 209 19.92 -18.79 4.97
C GLY A 209 21.35 -18.55 5.45
N GLN A 210 21.69 -18.82 6.72
CA GLN A 210 22.98 -18.45 7.33
C GLN A 210 24.23 -18.88 6.54
N ASN A 211 24.17 -20.03 5.87
CA ASN A 211 25.27 -20.56 5.07
C ASN A 211 25.05 -20.39 3.56
N SER A 212 24.05 -19.64 3.17
CA SER A 212 23.69 -19.44 1.77
C SER A 212 24.51 -18.32 1.13
N LYS A 213 24.52 -18.31 -0.19
CA LYS A 213 25.01 -17.18 -1.02
C LYS A 213 23.88 -16.58 -1.86
N ASN A 214 22.62 -16.91 -1.53
CA ASN A 214 21.46 -16.39 -2.22
C ASN A 214 21.01 -15.07 -1.58
N ILE A 215 20.74 -14.10 -2.42
CA ILE A 215 20.30 -12.75 -2.06
C ILE A 215 18.94 -12.54 -2.72
N VAL A 216 17.97 -11.96 -2.02
CA VAL A 216 16.63 -11.76 -2.57
C VAL A 216 16.27 -10.28 -2.75
N PHE A 217 15.52 -10.00 -3.83
CA PHE A 217 14.84 -8.74 -4.06
C PHE A 217 13.40 -8.98 -4.48
N ILE A 218 12.46 -8.27 -3.86
CA ILE A 218 11.03 -8.26 -4.24
C ILE A 218 10.70 -6.92 -4.90
N GLY A 219 10.10 -6.95 -6.10
CA GLY A 219 9.68 -5.74 -6.80
C GLY A 219 8.57 -5.96 -7.82
N SER A 220 7.53 -5.16 -7.75
CA SER A 220 6.53 -5.03 -8.83
C SER A 220 7.05 -4.10 -9.93
N ILE A 221 6.39 -4.11 -11.10
CA ILE A 221 6.69 -3.23 -12.22
C ILE A 221 6.32 -1.77 -11.86
N TYR A 222 7.31 -1.05 -11.34
CA TYR A 222 7.22 0.35 -10.92
C TYR A 222 8.59 1.00 -11.09
N SER A 223 8.67 2.30 -11.42
CA SER A 223 9.93 2.98 -11.78
C SER A 223 11.04 2.76 -10.75
N ALA A 224 10.76 3.03 -9.49
CA ALA A 224 11.73 2.87 -8.41
C ALA A 224 12.22 1.43 -8.23
N ASN A 225 11.35 0.43 -8.42
CA ASN A 225 11.76 -0.97 -8.36
C ASN A 225 12.59 -1.38 -9.59
N ASN A 226 12.27 -0.84 -10.76
CA ASN A 226 13.02 -1.12 -12.00
C ASN A 226 14.41 -0.50 -11.94
N GLU A 227 14.54 0.70 -11.37
CA GLU A 227 15.83 1.34 -11.10
C GLU A 227 16.63 0.56 -10.05
N ALA A 228 16.02 0.21 -8.92
CA ALA A 228 16.63 -0.63 -7.90
C ALA A 228 17.16 -1.96 -8.47
N LEU A 229 16.37 -2.61 -9.36
CA LEU A 229 16.81 -3.84 -10.03
C LEU A 229 17.97 -3.58 -10.99
N THR A 230 18.08 -2.41 -11.60
CA THR A 230 19.24 -2.03 -12.44
C THR A 230 20.53 -1.99 -11.60
N HIS A 231 20.48 -1.40 -10.40
CA HIS A 231 21.62 -1.44 -9.46
C HIS A 231 21.97 -2.86 -9.03
N ILE A 232 20.95 -3.71 -8.80
CA ILE A 232 21.21 -5.13 -8.47
C ILE A 232 21.90 -5.86 -9.64
N VAL A 233 21.57 -5.56 -10.89
CA VAL A 233 22.26 -6.11 -12.07
C VAL A 233 23.73 -5.72 -12.07
N GLU A 234 24.06 -4.47 -11.77
CA GLU A 234 25.45 -3.99 -11.68
C GLU A 234 26.23 -4.70 -10.57
N ILE A 235 25.63 -4.84 -9.38
CA ILE A 235 26.22 -5.59 -8.26
C ILE A 235 26.41 -7.07 -8.64
N ALA A 236 25.41 -7.70 -9.24
CA ALA A 236 25.47 -9.12 -9.64
C ALA A 236 26.56 -9.39 -10.69
N HIS A 237 26.80 -8.44 -11.58
CA HIS A 237 27.88 -8.53 -12.56
C HIS A 237 29.27 -8.50 -11.90
N GLN A 238 29.45 -7.68 -10.85
CA GLN A 238 30.72 -7.55 -10.13
C GLN A 238 30.95 -8.69 -9.13
N HIS A 239 29.88 -9.36 -8.67
CA HIS A 239 29.92 -10.39 -7.62
C HIS A 239 29.31 -11.73 -8.09
N PRO A 240 29.92 -12.41 -9.08
CA PRO A 240 29.37 -13.63 -9.69
C PRO A 240 29.27 -14.83 -8.74
N GLN A 241 29.92 -14.78 -7.57
CA GLN A 241 29.87 -15.81 -6.53
C GLN A 241 28.55 -15.85 -5.76
N PHE A 242 27.71 -14.82 -5.85
CA PHE A 242 26.37 -14.76 -5.25
C PHE A 242 25.29 -15.05 -6.28
N THR A 243 24.15 -15.58 -5.81
CA THR A 243 22.94 -15.79 -6.63
C THR A 243 21.89 -14.79 -6.22
N PHE A 244 21.32 -14.04 -7.16
CA PHE A 244 20.31 -13.04 -6.94
C PHE A 244 18.93 -13.55 -7.36
N GLU A 245 18.05 -13.76 -6.39
CA GLU A 245 16.68 -14.22 -6.56
C GLU A 245 15.74 -13.02 -6.70
N ILE A 246 15.13 -12.85 -7.86
CA ILE A 246 14.24 -11.72 -8.14
C ILE A 246 12.79 -12.21 -8.15
N ILE A 247 12.00 -11.71 -7.20
CA ILE A 247 10.58 -12.04 -7.06
C ILE A 247 9.75 -10.83 -7.53
N GLY A 248 8.71 -11.09 -8.30
CA GLY A 248 7.77 -10.09 -8.79
C GLY A 248 7.94 -9.74 -10.26
N SER A 249 7.35 -8.63 -10.67
CA SER A 249 7.27 -8.23 -12.08
C SER A 249 8.25 -7.12 -12.48
N ALA A 250 9.12 -6.65 -11.58
CA ALA A 250 10.14 -5.64 -11.86
C ALA A 250 11.03 -6.05 -13.04
N ARG A 251 11.47 -5.08 -13.83
CA ARG A 251 12.38 -5.25 -14.95
C ARG A 251 13.49 -4.20 -14.87
N PRO A 252 14.75 -4.58 -15.09
CA PRO A 252 15.83 -3.59 -15.10
C PRO A 252 15.64 -2.62 -16.28
N THR A 253 15.95 -1.35 -16.06
CA THR A 253 15.90 -0.32 -17.10
C THR A 253 17.05 -0.46 -18.08
N LYS A 254 18.18 -1.01 -17.62
CA LYS A 254 19.40 -1.33 -18.39
C LYS A 254 19.99 -2.63 -17.85
N GLY A 255 20.76 -3.30 -18.67
CA GLY A 255 21.54 -4.48 -18.28
C GLY A 255 21.20 -5.72 -19.07
N THR A 256 22.07 -6.70 -18.93
CA THR A 256 21.99 -8.01 -19.59
C THR A 256 21.53 -9.08 -18.61
N ARG A 257 20.97 -10.16 -19.12
CA ARG A 257 20.60 -11.32 -18.32
C ARG A 257 21.87 -12.05 -17.86
N LEU A 258 22.14 -11.98 -16.56
CA LEU A 258 23.30 -12.64 -15.94
C LEU A 258 22.95 -14.07 -15.51
N LYS A 259 23.94 -14.98 -15.53
CA LYS A 259 23.75 -16.39 -15.13
C LYS A 259 23.44 -16.56 -13.65
N ASN A 260 23.92 -15.65 -12.82
CA ASN A 260 23.73 -15.64 -11.38
C ASN A 260 22.46 -14.85 -10.93
N MET A 261 21.58 -14.49 -11.86
CA MET A 261 20.30 -13.86 -11.58
C MET A 261 19.14 -14.78 -11.98
N ILE A 262 18.29 -15.12 -11.00
CA ILE A 262 17.12 -15.98 -11.17
C ILE A 262 15.87 -15.11 -11.08
N TYR A 263 15.16 -14.98 -12.20
CA TYR A 263 13.90 -14.24 -12.27
C TYR A 263 12.72 -15.18 -12.04
N ASN A 264 12.19 -15.19 -10.82
CA ASN A 264 11.09 -16.06 -10.41
C ASN A 264 9.71 -15.56 -10.92
N GLY A 265 9.61 -14.29 -11.31
CA GLY A 265 8.32 -13.69 -11.66
C GLY A 265 7.42 -13.49 -10.45
N VAL A 266 6.11 -13.35 -10.72
CA VAL A 266 5.10 -13.29 -9.66
C VAL A 266 4.85 -14.72 -9.17
N VAL A 267 5.08 -14.97 -7.90
CA VAL A 267 4.94 -16.28 -7.25
C VAL A 267 3.85 -16.25 -6.18
N ASN A 268 3.32 -17.41 -5.82
CA ASN A 268 2.42 -17.53 -4.65
C ASN A 268 3.23 -17.47 -3.33
N ASP A 269 2.52 -17.34 -2.21
CA ASP A 269 3.16 -17.20 -0.90
C ASP A 269 4.06 -18.38 -0.55
N LEU A 270 3.65 -19.63 -0.80
CA LEU A 270 4.46 -20.82 -0.52
C LEU A 270 5.80 -20.78 -1.26
N LYS A 271 5.80 -20.34 -2.52
CA LYS A 271 7.05 -20.24 -3.29
C LYS A 271 7.88 -19.03 -2.88
N LYS A 272 7.24 -17.91 -2.49
CA LYS A 272 7.91 -16.76 -1.90
C LYS A 272 8.64 -17.16 -0.62
N ASP A 273 7.95 -17.87 0.26
CA ASP A 273 8.46 -18.37 1.53
C ASP A 273 9.65 -19.31 1.34
N GLU A 274 9.54 -20.25 0.39
CA GLU A 274 10.65 -21.17 0.04
C GLU A 274 11.90 -20.40 -0.40
N ILE A 275 11.73 -19.39 -1.27
CA ILE A 275 12.87 -18.61 -1.78
C ILE A 275 13.49 -17.78 -0.65
N MET A 276 12.67 -17.07 0.10
CA MET A 276 13.15 -16.15 1.14
C MET A 276 13.83 -16.91 2.28
N SER A 277 13.32 -18.08 2.68
CA SER A 277 13.90 -18.88 3.77
C SER A 277 15.33 -19.35 3.49
N ARG A 278 15.73 -19.49 2.24
CA ARG A 278 17.06 -19.93 1.82
C ARG A 278 18.05 -18.80 1.51
N CYS A 279 17.59 -17.53 1.48
CA CYS A 279 18.47 -16.40 1.22
C CYS A 279 19.15 -15.93 2.51
N PHE A 280 20.41 -15.49 2.43
CA PHE A 280 21.12 -14.96 3.59
C PHE A 280 20.89 -13.47 3.78
N LEU A 281 20.48 -12.75 2.72
CA LEU A 281 20.34 -11.30 2.71
C LEU A 281 19.19 -10.89 1.79
N ALA A 282 18.46 -9.84 2.17
CA ALA A 282 17.51 -9.13 1.33
C ALA A 282 18.06 -7.75 0.95
N LEU A 283 17.83 -7.33 -0.30
CA LEU A 283 18.23 -6.01 -0.78
C LEU A 283 17.03 -5.07 -0.98
N ASN A 284 17.24 -3.81 -0.63
CA ASN A 284 16.30 -2.73 -0.96
C ASN A 284 17.03 -1.47 -1.44
N PRO A 285 17.66 -1.49 -2.63
CA PRO A 285 18.45 -0.38 -3.17
C PRO A 285 17.56 0.68 -3.87
N VAL A 286 16.44 1.06 -3.24
CA VAL A 286 15.50 2.06 -3.77
C VAL A 286 16.03 3.45 -3.49
N THR A 287 16.11 4.30 -4.53
CA THR A 287 16.64 5.67 -4.49
C THR A 287 15.57 6.74 -4.54
N GLU A 288 14.36 6.39 -4.95
CA GLU A 288 13.24 7.33 -5.09
C GLU A 288 11.93 6.73 -4.59
N GLY A 289 10.88 7.55 -4.49
CA GLY A 289 9.52 7.16 -4.17
C GLY A 289 9.01 7.79 -2.87
N SER A 290 7.77 7.48 -2.52
CA SER A 290 7.10 7.90 -1.28
C SER A 290 6.34 6.73 -0.65
N GLY A 291 5.66 6.98 0.47
CA GLY A 291 4.97 5.95 1.21
C GLY A 291 5.94 4.98 1.90
N ARG A 292 5.43 3.83 2.33
CA ARG A 292 6.18 2.79 3.03
C ARG A 292 6.61 1.67 2.10
N ASN A 293 7.83 1.16 2.27
CA ASN A 293 8.33 0.01 1.52
C ASN A 293 7.82 -1.30 2.13
N LEU A 294 6.66 -1.81 1.68
CA LEU A 294 6.03 -3.01 2.26
C LEU A 294 6.88 -4.27 2.13
N LYS A 295 7.75 -4.38 1.11
CA LYS A 295 8.69 -5.51 1.00
C LYS A 295 9.59 -5.68 2.23
N MET A 296 9.85 -4.61 2.96
CA MET A 296 10.62 -4.65 4.20
C MET A 296 9.91 -5.48 5.27
N ILE A 297 8.58 -5.42 5.34
CA ILE A 297 7.78 -6.23 6.25
C ILE A 297 7.89 -7.71 5.88
N ASP A 298 7.80 -8.04 4.59
CA ASP A 298 8.03 -9.41 4.13
C ASP A 298 9.42 -9.92 4.55
N TYR A 299 10.47 -9.12 4.35
CA TYR A 299 11.83 -9.49 4.74
C TYR A 299 11.97 -9.73 6.25
N LEU A 300 11.44 -8.82 7.06
CA LEU A 300 11.48 -8.91 8.52
C LEU A 300 10.70 -10.14 9.03
N ALA A 301 9.51 -10.41 8.48
CA ALA A 301 8.69 -11.59 8.84
C ALA A 301 9.42 -12.90 8.59
N HIS A 302 10.25 -12.95 7.53
CA HIS A 302 11.08 -14.12 7.21
C HIS A 302 12.40 -14.16 7.98
N GLY A 303 12.68 -13.18 8.83
CA GLY A 303 13.93 -13.08 9.57
C GLY A 303 15.14 -12.86 8.65
N LEU A 304 14.97 -12.18 7.54
CA LEU A 304 16.07 -11.84 6.64
C LEU A 304 16.85 -10.64 7.17
N PRO A 305 18.19 -10.73 7.24
CA PRO A 305 19.04 -9.55 7.29
C PRO A 305 18.78 -8.65 6.08
N ILE A 306 18.77 -7.33 6.26
CA ILE A 306 18.42 -6.40 5.21
C ILE A 306 19.55 -5.40 4.97
N LEU A 307 19.89 -5.20 3.69
CA LEU A 307 20.73 -4.10 3.24
C LEU A 307 19.87 -3.14 2.39
N SER A 308 19.77 -1.90 2.82
CA SER A 308 18.87 -0.90 2.24
C SER A 308 19.55 0.46 2.10
N THR A 309 19.06 1.26 1.15
CA THR A 309 19.36 2.70 1.13
C THR A 309 18.60 3.42 2.24
N PRO A 310 19.01 4.64 2.64
CA PRO A 310 18.24 5.48 3.57
C PRO A 310 16.80 5.75 3.10
N ILE A 311 16.59 5.87 1.78
CA ILE A 311 15.24 6.02 1.20
C ILE A 311 14.45 4.70 1.29
N GLY A 312 15.13 3.58 1.21
CA GLY A 312 14.52 2.24 1.31
C GLY A 312 13.91 1.94 2.66
N VAL A 313 14.42 2.51 3.75
CA VAL A 313 13.92 2.29 5.13
C VAL A 313 12.81 3.27 5.56
N ARG A 314 12.35 4.13 4.66
CA ARG A 314 11.28 5.07 5.00
C ARG A 314 10.00 4.36 5.43
N GLY A 315 9.32 4.94 6.43
CA GLY A 315 8.15 4.38 7.08
C GLY A 315 8.48 3.42 8.23
N PHE A 316 9.78 3.35 8.61
CA PHE A 316 10.27 2.60 9.76
C PHE A 316 11.03 3.49 10.76
N GLU A 317 10.94 4.80 10.62
CA GLU A 317 11.70 5.79 11.41
C GLU A 317 11.39 5.73 12.91
N ASP A 318 10.20 5.23 13.28
CA ASP A 318 9.77 5.09 14.67
C ASP A 318 10.34 3.85 15.38
N TYR A 319 11.05 2.99 14.65
CA TYR A 319 11.56 1.71 15.14
C TYR A 319 13.09 1.70 15.21
N ASN A 320 13.65 0.95 16.17
CA ASN A 320 15.08 0.70 16.18
C ASN A 320 15.45 -0.39 15.16
N ILE A 321 15.85 0.05 13.97
CA ILE A 321 16.14 -0.84 12.84
C ILE A 321 17.60 -1.31 12.77
N LYS A 322 18.52 -0.70 13.55
CA LYS A 322 19.99 -0.81 13.35
C LYS A 322 20.56 -2.22 13.44
N ASP A 323 19.92 -3.08 14.23
CA ASP A 323 20.41 -4.44 14.42
C ASP A 323 19.91 -5.41 13.34
N ALA A 324 18.81 -5.07 12.65
CA ALA A 324 18.17 -5.87 11.60
C ALA A 324 18.52 -5.39 10.18
N ILE A 325 18.77 -4.08 10.03
CA ILE A 325 18.90 -3.39 8.75
C ILE A 325 20.19 -2.60 8.71
N ILE A 326 21.01 -2.84 7.70
CA ILE A 326 22.15 -1.99 7.39
C ILE A 326 21.71 -0.96 6.36
N GLU A 327 21.84 0.33 6.75
CA GLU A 327 21.63 1.44 5.83
C GLU A 327 22.96 1.84 5.21
N SER A 328 22.98 1.96 3.89
CA SER A 328 24.19 2.40 3.15
C SER A 328 23.85 3.01 1.80
N ASP A 329 24.78 3.76 1.25
CA ASP A 329 24.77 4.14 -0.15
C ASP A 329 25.00 2.91 -1.04
N ILE A 330 24.41 2.92 -2.25
CA ILE A 330 24.42 1.78 -3.17
C ILE A 330 25.83 1.37 -3.56
N ASP A 331 26.73 2.32 -3.73
CA ASP A 331 28.13 2.08 -4.13
C ASP A 331 28.88 1.15 -3.16
N ARG A 332 28.41 1.06 -1.90
CA ARG A 332 28.99 0.21 -0.87
C ARG A 332 28.31 -1.14 -0.73
N PHE A 333 27.22 -1.40 -1.45
CA PHE A 333 26.46 -2.64 -1.30
C PHE A 333 27.31 -3.88 -1.56
N GLY A 334 28.12 -3.87 -2.64
CA GLY A 334 29.02 -4.98 -2.96
C GLY A 334 29.97 -5.33 -1.82
N GLU A 335 30.67 -4.33 -1.27
CA GLU A 335 31.59 -4.48 -0.13
C GLU A 335 30.89 -5.07 1.11
N ILE A 336 29.68 -4.56 1.42
CA ILE A 336 28.90 -4.99 2.58
C ILE A 336 28.41 -6.44 2.39
N ILE A 337 27.96 -6.81 1.20
CA ILE A 337 27.52 -8.17 0.86
C ILE A 337 28.67 -9.17 1.07
N GLU A 338 29.87 -8.84 0.60
CA GLU A 338 31.06 -9.70 0.80
C GLU A 338 31.37 -9.88 2.28
N LYS A 339 31.48 -8.79 3.06
CA LYS A 339 31.73 -8.83 4.49
C LYS A 339 30.71 -9.68 5.24
N LEU A 340 29.41 -9.47 4.96
CA LEU A 340 28.35 -10.25 5.60
C LEU A 340 28.43 -11.74 5.22
N SER A 341 28.82 -12.07 3.98
CA SER A 341 28.93 -13.46 3.56
C SER A 341 30.03 -14.25 4.29
N GLU A 342 31.02 -13.53 4.87
CA GLU A 342 32.09 -14.09 5.65
C GLU A 342 31.79 -14.12 7.16
N ASP A 343 30.88 -13.27 7.63
CA ASP A 343 30.50 -13.14 9.05
C ASP A 343 29.12 -13.78 9.33
N ARG A 344 29.14 -15.11 9.50
CA ARG A 344 27.92 -15.90 9.74
C ARG A 344 27.25 -15.59 11.07
N GLU A 345 28.01 -15.22 12.08
CA GLU A 345 27.46 -14.85 13.39
C GLU A 345 26.69 -13.54 13.27
N LYS A 346 27.27 -12.54 12.62
CA LYS A 346 26.60 -11.26 12.35
C LYS A 346 25.30 -11.43 11.56
N VAL A 347 25.32 -12.25 10.51
CA VAL A 347 24.13 -12.58 9.70
C VAL A 347 23.04 -13.23 10.54
N LYS A 348 23.40 -14.11 11.48
CA LYS A 348 22.44 -14.74 12.41
C LYS A 348 21.87 -13.73 13.40
N GLU A 349 22.70 -12.89 14.01
CA GLU A 349 22.27 -11.83 14.91
C GLU A 349 21.29 -10.88 14.23
N MET A 350 21.58 -10.47 12.99
CA MET A 350 20.68 -9.64 12.19
C MET A 350 19.37 -10.35 11.89
N SER A 351 19.39 -11.65 11.62
CA SER A 351 18.18 -12.45 11.40
C SER A 351 17.29 -12.51 12.65
N ASP A 352 17.89 -12.74 13.81
CA ASP A 352 17.14 -12.76 15.07
C ASP A 352 16.54 -11.37 15.36
N SER A 353 17.33 -10.31 15.13
CA SER A 353 16.87 -8.93 15.26
C SER A 353 15.75 -8.56 14.29
N SER A 354 15.79 -9.08 13.05
CA SER A 354 14.71 -8.89 12.07
C SER A 354 13.37 -9.45 12.57
N ARG A 355 13.37 -10.61 13.19
CA ARG A 355 12.17 -11.22 13.79
C ARG A 355 11.63 -10.40 14.96
N ILE A 356 12.52 -9.99 15.85
CA ILE A 356 12.14 -9.15 17.00
C ILE A 356 11.52 -7.84 16.50
N LEU A 357 12.14 -7.22 15.50
CA LEU A 357 11.63 -6.00 14.90
C LEU A 357 10.25 -6.21 14.24
N TYR A 358 10.06 -7.32 13.50
CA TYR A 358 8.76 -7.68 12.94
C TYR A 358 7.67 -7.80 14.01
N GLU A 359 7.96 -8.52 15.09
CA GLU A 359 7.02 -8.72 16.21
C GLU A 359 6.65 -7.38 16.88
N GLN A 360 7.63 -6.49 17.08
CA GLN A 360 7.40 -5.16 17.62
C GLN A 360 6.49 -4.32 16.73
N ILE A 361 6.77 -4.29 15.42
CA ILE A 361 5.98 -3.58 14.43
C ILE A 361 4.55 -4.15 14.37
N SER A 362 4.43 -5.46 14.22
CA SER A 362 3.13 -6.14 14.14
C SER A 362 2.28 -5.89 15.38
N LYS A 363 2.87 -5.99 16.57
CA LYS A 363 2.17 -5.71 17.83
C LYS A 363 1.71 -4.25 17.93
N ALA A 364 2.55 -3.31 17.53
CA ALA A 364 2.22 -1.89 17.60
C ALA A 364 1.13 -1.49 16.60
N GLU A 365 1.20 -2.03 15.38
CA GLU A 365 0.36 -1.59 14.26
C GLU A 365 -0.98 -2.33 14.20
N ASN A 366 -1.05 -3.61 14.57
CA ASN A 366 -2.31 -4.37 14.61
C ASN A 366 -3.25 -3.93 15.75
N THR A 367 -2.85 -3.01 16.61
CA THR A 367 -3.76 -2.38 17.59
C THR A 367 -4.63 -1.28 16.99
N ILE A 368 -4.35 -0.84 15.77
CA ILE A 368 -5.05 0.26 15.11
C ILE A 368 -6.25 -0.31 14.35
N ASP A 369 -7.44 -0.07 14.85
CA ASP A 369 -8.69 -0.54 14.26
C ASP A 369 -9.33 0.58 13.40
N SER A 370 -9.18 0.47 12.09
CA SER A 370 -9.77 1.42 11.13
C SER A 370 -11.29 1.41 11.14
N ASP A 371 -11.92 0.26 11.41
CA ASP A 371 -13.37 0.13 11.53
C ASP A 371 -13.89 0.92 12.75
N GLU A 372 -13.19 0.85 13.88
CA GLU A 372 -13.56 1.61 15.08
C GLU A 372 -13.42 3.12 14.86
N ILE A 373 -12.34 3.57 14.22
CA ILE A 373 -12.12 5.00 13.90
C ILE A 373 -13.28 5.53 13.05
N ILE A 374 -13.62 4.81 11.99
CA ILE A 374 -14.68 5.22 11.06
C ILE A 374 -16.06 5.18 11.73
N MET A 375 -16.39 4.13 12.49
CA MET A 375 -17.66 4.02 13.16
C MET A 375 -17.87 5.12 14.21
N ARG A 376 -16.83 5.42 14.99
CA ARG A 376 -16.90 6.54 15.94
C ARG A 376 -17.17 7.87 15.24
N ALA A 377 -16.48 8.14 14.14
CA ALA A 377 -16.70 9.35 13.37
C ALA A 377 -18.09 9.37 12.71
N TYR A 378 -18.57 8.24 12.19
CA TYR A 378 -19.90 8.15 11.61
C TYR A 378 -21.02 8.42 12.62
N ASN A 379 -20.92 7.88 13.84
CA ASN A 379 -21.89 8.15 14.89
C ASN A 379 -21.89 9.63 15.30
N ASN A 380 -20.72 10.25 15.42
CA ASN A 380 -20.62 11.69 15.68
C ASN A 380 -21.23 12.52 14.53
N PHE A 381 -20.96 12.13 13.29
CA PHE A 381 -21.49 12.77 12.10
C PHE A 381 -23.04 12.69 12.03
N LYS A 382 -23.63 11.56 12.37
CA LYS A 382 -25.09 11.37 12.45
C LYS A 382 -25.71 12.27 13.52
N ASN A 383 -25.10 12.35 14.70
CA ASN A 383 -25.58 13.19 15.81
C ASN A 383 -25.57 14.68 15.48
N LEU A 384 -24.67 15.13 14.59
CA LEU A 384 -24.61 16.52 14.14
C LEU A 384 -25.66 16.84 13.05
N GLN A 385 -26.31 15.85 12.44
CA GLN A 385 -27.33 15.99 11.41
C GLN A 385 -28.76 15.84 11.94
N SER A 386 -28.90 15.22 13.12
CA SER A 386 -30.16 15.09 13.84
C SER A 386 -30.48 16.37 14.62
#